data_dec0e7ced7eacd221254a6207178645d
#
_entry.id   dec0e7ced7eacd221254a6207178645d
#
_cell.length_a   1.000
_cell.length_b   1.000
_cell.length_c   1.000
_cell.angle_alpha   90.00
_cell.angle_beta   90.00
_cell.angle_gamma   90.00
#
_symmetry.space_group_name_H-M   'P 1'
#
loop_
_entity.id
_entity.type
_entity.pdbx_description
1 polymer ?
#
loop_
_entity_poly.entity_id
_entity_poly.type
_entity_poly.pdbx_seq_one_letter_code
_entity_poly.pdbx_strand_id
1 'polypeptide(L)'
;MPRDEYVHFNDIIRGEIEMPTDGVDDKVLLKADGMPTYHLAVVVDDYLMKITHAFRGEEWLPSAPVHVLLWKYFGWEKDMPKWAHLPLILKPDGNGKLSKRDGERLGFPVFAIQWNDPKSGMVKGFKELGFMPEEFINMLALLGWKDGSEQEIFSLEEMVQKFSMDRVHSHGAKFDFEKAKWFNHEWIKRSTIERLKPHVKEIFEEHGVAIDEENKLEKIIELIKDRCTLLTDFWQQGSFFFVAPTEIDTALLLPKWDANKNQFFVELIRTYSLMNSWNAAEIEHAFKELAAASKLKPGDLMFIYRIMLVGGKFGPGVFEISSVLGEEETIKRIEHTLSFMK
;
A
#
# COMPACT_ATOMS: atom_id res chain seq x y z
N MET A 1 -42.53 20.03 -5.16
CA MET A 1 -42.20 20.09 -3.71
C MET A 1 -43.26 20.90 -2.98
N PRO A 2 -43.72 20.50 -1.77
CA PRO A 2 -44.51 21.39 -0.90
C PRO A 2 -43.76 22.70 -0.66
N ARG A 3 -44.47 23.75 -0.29
CA ARG A 3 -43.88 25.05 0.06
C ARG A 3 -44.22 25.39 1.50
N ASP A 4 -43.36 26.16 2.14
CA ASP A 4 -43.49 26.56 3.56
C ASP A 4 -43.63 25.39 4.54
N GLU A 5 -43.01 24.24 4.23
CA GLU A 5 -43.00 23.05 5.08
C GLU A 5 -41.55 22.65 5.46
N TYR A 6 -41.43 21.81 6.49
CA TYR A 6 -40.18 21.20 6.89
C TYR A 6 -40.29 19.67 6.79
N VAL A 7 -39.20 19.05 6.34
CA VAL A 7 -39.00 17.59 6.38
C VAL A 7 -38.09 17.25 7.52
N HIS A 8 -38.58 16.37 8.40
CA HIS A 8 -37.82 15.87 9.56
C HIS A 8 -37.50 14.39 9.36
N PHE A 9 -36.30 14.02 9.64
CA PHE A 9 -35.85 12.62 9.66
C PHE A 9 -34.63 12.47 10.57
N ASN A 10 -34.41 11.24 11.09
CA ASN A 10 -33.24 10.93 11.88
C ASN A 10 -32.21 10.24 11.01
N ASP A 11 -30.96 10.77 11.04
CA ASP A 11 -29.79 10.18 10.41
C ASP A 11 -28.91 9.53 11.48
N ILE A 12 -28.53 8.27 11.27
CA ILE A 12 -27.75 7.49 12.25
C ILE A 12 -26.43 8.18 12.62
N ILE A 13 -25.82 8.88 11.67
CA ILE A 13 -24.48 9.50 11.83
C ILE A 13 -24.62 10.97 12.29
N ARG A 14 -25.67 11.67 11.79
CA ARG A 14 -25.81 13.12 11.93
C ARG A 14 -26.88 13.53 12.92
N GLY A 15 -27.65 12.58 13.41
CA GLY A 15 -28.76 12.84 14.36
C GLY A 15 -30.01 13.39 13.65
N GLU A 16 -30.81 14.12 14.41
CA GLU A 16 -32.05 14.75 13.91
C GLU A 16 -31.74 15.83 12.87
N ILE A 17 -32.35 15.71 11.71
CA ILE A 17 -32.22 16.64 10.60
C ILE A 17 -33.58 17.25 10.27
N GLU A 18 -33.58 18.57 10.18
CA GLU A 18 -34.70 19.37 9.74
C GLU A 18 -34.30 20.19 8.51
N MET A 19 -35.03 20.06 7.43
CA MET A 19 -34.74 20.76 6.18
C MET A 19 -36.00 21.44 5.60
N PRO A 20 -35.92 22.74 5.26
CA PRO A 20 -37.00 23.43 4.63
C PRO A 20 -37.22 22.94 3.18
N THR A 21 -38.45 22.76 2.77
CA THR A 21 -38.79 22.30 1.42
C THR A 21 -38.58 23.37 0.36
N ASP A 22 -38.62 24.65 0.73
CA ASP A 22 -38.46 25.79 -0.20
C ASP A 22 -37.10 25.84 -0.86
N GLY A 23 -36.06 25.30 -0.22
CA GLY A 23 -34.72 25.16 -0.77
C GLY A 23 -34.54 23.99 -1.75
N VAL A 24 -35.58 23.20 -1.97
CA VAL A 24 -35.53 22.00 -2.81
C VAL A 24 -36.33 22.21 -4.10
N ASP A 25 -35.62 22.12 -5.23
CA ASP A 25 -36.27 22.23 -6.56
C ASP A 25 -37.25 21.10 -6.83
N ASP A 26 -38.28 21.40 -7.66
CA ASP A 26 -39.10 20.35 -8.24
C ASP A 26 -38.26 19.42 -9.11
N LYS A 27 -38.38 18.13 -8.87
CA LYS A 27 -37.59 17.10 -9.56
C LYS A 27 -38.43 16.34 -10.57
N VAL A 28 -37.85 16.07 -11.73
CA VAL A 28 -38.43 15.09 -12.67
C VAL A 28 -38.26 13.70 -12.05
N LEU A 29 -39.33 13.02 -11.74
CA LEU A 29 -39.31 11.67 -11.16
C LEU A 29 -39.40 10.60 -12.23
N LEU A 30 -40.27 10.83 -13.26
CA LEU A 30 -40.45 9.95 -14.42
C LEU A 30 -40.14 10.73 -15.69
N LYS A 31 -39.28 10.21 -16.54
CA LYS A 31 -38.96 10.80 -17.84
C LYS A 31 -40.05 10.54 -18.86
N ALA A 32 -40.04 11.29 -19.98
CA ALA A 32 -41.00 11.16 -21.08
C ALA A 32 -40.95 9.77 -21.74
N ASP A 33 -39.84 9.06 -21.68
CA ASP A 33 -39.63 7.70 -22.19
C ASP A 33 -40.17 6.61 -21.23
N GLY A 34 -40.74 7.00 -20.08
CA GLY A 34 -41.27 6.08 -19.06
C GLY A 34 -40.21 5.57 -18.08
N MET A 35 -38.92 5.96 -18.22
CA MET A 35 -37.86 5.56 -17.31
C MET A 35 -37.86 6.46 -16.07
N PRO A 36 -37.74 5.89 -14.84
CA PRO A 36 -37.61 6.69 -13.63
C PRO A 36 -36.26 7.40 -13.59
N THR A 37 -36.25 8.54 -12.90
CA THR A 37 -34.97 9.13 -12.46
C THR A 37 -34.53 8.44 -11.18
N TYR A 38 -33.25 8.70 -10.78
CA TYR A 38 -32.67 8.12 -9.58
C TYR A 38 -33.55 8.28 -8.33
N HIS A 39 -34.14 9.46 -8.13
CA HIS A 39 -34.93 9.74 -6.93
C HIS A 39 -36.16 8.84 -6.79
N LEU A 40 -36.86 8.55 -7.90
CA LEU A 40 -38.00 7.64 -7.89
C LEU A 40 -37.54 6.18 -7.82
N ALA A 41 -36.54 5.82 -8.63
CA ALA A 41 -36.06 4.45 -8.72
C ALA A 41 -35.55 3.96 -7.35
N VAL A 42 -34.71 4.73 -6.67
CA VAL A 42 -34.12 4.31 -5.40
C VAL A 42 -35.16 4.10 -4.29
N VAL A 43 -36.20 4.92 -4.22
CA VAL A 43 -37.26 4.74 -3.22
C VAL A 43 -38.10 3.48 -3.49
N VAL A 44 -38.42 3.22 -4.76
CA VAL A 44 -39.18 2.02 -5.16
C VAL A 44 -38.32 0.76 -4.94
N ASP A 45 -37.06 0.78 -5.33
CA ASP A 45 -36.16 -0.35 -5.16
C ASP A 45 -35.90 -0.65 -3.67
N ASP A 46 -35.65 0.38 -2.87
CA ASP A 46 -35.45 0.24 -1.42
C ASP A 46 -36.67 -0.40 -0.75
N TYR A 47 -37.91 0.01 -1.17
CA TYR A 47 -39.15 -0.58 -0.66
C TYR A 47 -39.30 -2.05 -1.07
N LEU A 48 -39.17 -2.34 -2.38
CA LEU A 48 -39.37 -3.69 -2.92
C LEU A 48 -38.30 -4.66 -2.43
N MET A 49 -37.07 -4.20 -2.26
CA MET A 49 -35.94 -4.98 -1.73
C MET A 49 -35.93 -5.05 -0.20
N LYS A 50 -36.85 -4.37 0.48
CA LYS A 50 -36.96 -4.30 1.95
C LYS A 50 -35.65 -3.83 2.60
N ILE A 51 -35.08 -2.77 2.06
CA ILE A 51 -33.85 -2.15 2.60
C ILE A 51 -34.15 -1.56 3.99
N THR A 52 -33.40 -1.96 4.98
CA THR A 52 -33.57 -1.50 6.37
C THR A 52 -32.72 -0.29 6.71
N HIS A 53 -31.57 -0.13 6.02
CA HIS A 53 -30.61 0.95 6.24
C HIS A 53 -30.09 1.46 4.90
N ALA A 54 -30.26 2.75 4.61
CA ALA A 54 -29.80 3.40 3.40
C ALA A 54 -28.54 4.21 3.67
N PHE A 55 -27.38 3.66 3.26
CA PHE A 55 -26.08 4.34 3.37
C PHE A 55 -25.79 5.15 2.12
N ARG A 56 -25.43 6.42 2.29
CA ARG A 56 -25.11 7.35 1.18
C ARG A 56 -23.95 8.26 1.58
N GLY A 57 -23.26 8.83 0.61
CA GLY A 57 -22.36 9.93 0.88
C GLY A 57 -23.13 11.21 1.26
N GLU A 58 -22.56 12.07 2.06
CA GLU A 58 -23.21 13.30 2.54
C GLU A 58 -23.62 14.26 1.41
N GLU A 59 -23.04 14.13 0.22
CA GLU A 59 -23.44 14.88 -0.96
C GLU A 59 -24.89 14.63 -1.40
N TRP A 60 -25.49 13.55 -0.92
CA TRP A 60 -26.89 13.22 -1.17
C TRP A 60 -27.85 13.77 -0.12
N LEU A 61 -27.34 14.33 0.97
CA LEU A 61 -28.16 14.90 2.04
C LEU A 61 -29.15 15.97 1.55
N PRO A 62 -28.78 16.89 0.62
CA PRO A 62 -29.73 17.84 0.07
C PRO A 62 -30.91 17.21 -0.69
N SER A 63 -30.80 15.95 -1.10
CA SER A 63 -31.86 15.20 -1.77
C SER A 63 -32.75 14.39 -0.81
N ALA A 64 -32.38 14.28 0.45
CA ALA A 64 -33.11 13.50 1.44
C ALA A 64 -34.60 13.95 1.57
N PRO A 65 -34.96 15.25 1.54
CA PRO A 65 -36.36 15.67 1.58
C PRO A 65 -37.19 15.07 0.48
N VAL A 66 -36.66 14.97 -0.75
CA VAL A 66 -37.37 14.36 -1.89
C VAL A 66 -37.68 12.89 -1.60
N HIS A 67 -36.68 12.15 -1.05
CA HIS A 67 -36.85 10.73 -0.76
C HIS A 67 -37.84 10.50 0.38
N VAL A 68 -37.73 11.24 1.49
CA VAL A 68 -38.66 11.14 2.63
C VAL A 68 -40.08 11.43 2.22
N LEU A 69 -40.31 12.46 1.39
CA LEU A 69 -41.64 12.79 0.88
C LEU A 69 -42.19 11.71 -0.06
N LEU A 70 -41.34 11.10 -0.89
CA LEU A 70 -41.77 9.98 -1.74
C LEU A 70 -42.23 8.78 -0.91
N TRP A 71 -41.49 8.39 0.12
CA TRP A 71 -41.89 7.34 1.06
C TRP A 71 -43.25 7.64 1.68
N LYS A 72 -43.49 8.89 2.10
CA LYS A 72 -44.76 9.36 2.68
C LYS A 72 -45.88 9.33 1.65
N TYR A 73 -45.69 9.86 0.44
CA TYR A 73 -46.73 9.96 -0.58
C TYR A 73 -47.12 8.60 -1.17
N PHE A 74 -46.22 7.62 -1.18
CA PHE A 74 -46.54 6.24 -1.52
C PHE A 74 -47.26 5.48 -0.40
N GLY A 75 -47.39 6.06 0.79
CA GLY A 75 -47.95 5.38 1.95
C GLY A 75 -47.05 4.34 2.57
N TRP A 76 -45.74 4.39 2.30
CA TRP A 76 -44.73 3.43 2.73
C TRP A 76 -43.90 3.93 3.95
N GLU A 77 -44.35 4.97 4.62
CA GLU A 77 -43.60 5.63 5.70
C GLU A 77 -43.16 4.67 6.82
N LYS A 78 -43.99 3.63 7.10
CA LYS A 78 -43.66 2.62 8.13
C LYS A 78 -42.51 1.70 7.75
N ASP A 79 -42.24 1.56 6.47
CA ASP A 79 -41.20 0.69 5.91
C ASP A 79 -40.00 1.51 5.46
N MET A 80 -39.97 2.82 5.74
CA MET A 80 -38.88 3.71 5.37
C MET A 80 -37.58 3.29 6.06
N PRO A 81 -36.45 3.17 5.33
CA PRO A 81 -35.19 2.75 5.89
C PRO A 81 -34.62 3.79 6.88
N LYS A 82 -33.77 3.37 7.78
CA LYS A 82 -32.92 4.27 8.55
C LYS A 82 -31.87 4.88 7.62
N TRP A 83 -31.67 6.19 7.73
CA TRP A 83 -30.71 6.93 6.91
C TRP A 83 -29.35 7.00 7.58
N ALA A 84 -28.29 6.93 6.79
CA ALA A 84 -26.93 7.14 7.25
C ALA A 84 -26.11 7.85 6.16
N HIS A 85 -25.82 9.12 6.37
CA HIS A 85 -25.01 9.92 5.44
C HIS A 85 -23.55 9.95 5.89
N LEU A 86 -22.73 9.14 5.20
CA LEU A 86 -21.29 9.00 5.44
C LEU A 86 -20.54 10.27 5.06
N PRO A 87 -19.44 10.58 5.77
CA PRO A 87 -18.62 11.75 5.48
C PRO A 87 -17.92 11.62 4.12
N LEU A 88 -17.58 12.77 3.51
CA LEU A 88 -16.77 12.81 2.30
C LEU A 88 -15.32 12.42 2.58
N ILE A 89 -14.72 11.76 1.63
CA ILE A 89 -13.26 11.68 1.55
C ILE A 89 -12.78 12.97 0.90
N LEU A 90 -11.99 13.73 1.65
CA LEU A 90 -11.47 15.03 1.23
C LEU A 90 -10.09 14.90 0.59
N LYS A 91 -9.75 15.86 -0.25
CA LYS A 91 -8.39 16.01 -0.79
C LYS A 91 -7.38 16.15 0.35
N PRO A 92 -6.08 15.85 0.12
CA PRO A 92 -5.04 15.99 1.12
C PRO A 92 -4.95 17.39 1.73
N ASP A 93 -5.21 18.44 0.96
CA ASP A 93 -5.27 19.84 1.42
C ASP A 93 -6.55 20.16 2.21
N GLY A 94 -7.54 19.27 2.22
CA GLY A 94 -8.84 19.45 2.86
C GLY A 94 -9.83 20.27 2.05
N ASN A 95 -9.48 20.74 0.85
CA ASN A 95 -10.31 21.62 0.02
C ASN A 95 -11.24 20.84 -0.91
N GLY A 96 -12.33 20.33 -0.37
CA GLY A 96 -13.38 19.66 -1.11
C GLY A 96 -13.18 18.17 -1.30
N LYS A 97 -14.17 17.53 -1.90
CA LYS A 97 -14.25 16.09 -2.14
C LYS A 97 -13.12 15.61 -3.05
N LEU A 98 -12.47 14.52 -2.65
CA LEU A 98 -11.53 13.80 -3.51
C LEU A 98 -12.30 13.16 -4.68
N SER A 99 -11.84 13.43 -5.89
CA SER A 99 -12.44 12.92 -7.12
C SER A 99 -11.47 12.03 -7.90
N LYS A 100 -11.99 11.24 -8.84
CA LYS A 100 -11.17 10.40 -9.72
C LYS A 100 -10.08 11.17 -10.49
N ARG A 101 -10.36 12.43 -10.87
CA ARG A 101 -9.41 13.30 -11.58
C ARG A 101 -8.29 13.83 -10.69
N ASP A 102 -8.51 13.86 -9.38
CA ASP A 102 -7.50 14.34 -8.44
C ASP A 102 -6.36 13.33 -8.26
N GLY A 103 -6.62 12.04 -8.37
CA GLY A 103 -5.59 10.98 -8.24
C GLY A 103 -4.45 11.15 -9.24
N GLU A 104 -4.77 11.34 -10.53
CA GLU A 104 -3.77 11.57 -11.57
C GLU A 104 -2.94 12.83 -11.28
N ARG A 105 -3.59 13.93 -10.91
CA ARG A 105 -2.92 15.20 -10.57
C ARG A 105 -2.06 15.13 -9.31
N LEU A 106 -2.47 14.33 -8.33
CA LEU A 106 -1.82 14.20 -7.02
C LEU A 106 -0.83 13.03 -6.96
N GLY A 107 -0.77 12.20 -8.02
CA GLY A 107 0.21 11.11 -8.15
C GLY A 107 -0.11 9.86 -7.33
N PHE A 108 -1.37 9.64 -6.98
CA PHE A 108 -1.81 8.42 -6.32
C PHE A 108 -3.07 7.83 -6.95
N PRO A 109 -3.32 6.51 -6.85
CA PRO A 109 -4.48 5.87 -7.43
C PRO A 109 -5.78 6.23 -6.70
N VAL A 110 -6.89 6.15 -7.40
CA VAL A 110 -8.25 6.29 -6.84
C VAL A 110 -9.08 5.01 -7.01
N PHE A 111 -8.52 4.00 -7.65
CA PHE A 111 -9.14 2.69 -7.85
C PHE A 111 -8.41 1.64 -7.02
N ALA A 112 -9.15 0.66 -6.50
CA ALA A 112 -8.54 -0.45 -5.76
C ALA A 112 -7.67 -1.34 -6.67
N ILE A 113 -8.13 -1.56 -7.91
CA ILE A 113 -7.45 -2.34 -8.96
C ILE A 113 -7.31 -1.49 -10.23
N GLN A 114 -6.46 -1.91 -11.14
CA GLN A 114 -6.30 -1.24 -12.42
C GLN A 114 -7.62 -1.13 -13.19
N TRP A 115 -7.76 -0.03 -13.89
CA TRP A 115 -8.94 0.27 -14.69
C TRP A 115 -8.54 0.68 -16.10
N ASN A 116 -9.17 0.07 -17.10
CA ASN A 116 -9.00 0.50 -18.48
C ASN A 116 -10.03 1.59 -18.81
N ASP A 117 -9.62 2.83 -18.63
CA ASP A 117 -10.46 3.98 -18.94
C ASP A 117 -10.56 4.17 -20.46
N PRO A 118 -11.79 4.28 -21.02
CA PRO A 118 -11.98 4.44 -22.48
C PRO A 118 -11.32 5.68 -23.08
N LYS A 119 -10.97 6.69 -22.27
CA LYS A 119 -10.39 7.96 -22.74
C LYS A 119 -8.89 8.08 -22.44
N SER A 120 -8.46 7.65 -21.25
CA SER A 120 -7.10 7.80 -20.75
C SER A 120 -6.28 6.50 -20.80
N GLY A 121 -6.89 5.37 -21.19
CA GLY A 121 -6.21 4.08 -21.23
C GLY A 121 -6.09 3.42 -19.86
N MET A 122 -5.04 2.60 -19.69
CA MET A 122 -4.83 1.83 -18.46
C MET A 122 -4.42 2.75 -17.30
N VAL A 123 -5.23 2.76 -16.24
CA VAL A 123 -4.95 3.47 -14.98
C VAL A 123 -4.63 2.44 -13.90
N LYS A 124 -3.48 2.56 -13.26
CA LYS A 124 -3.08 1.68 -12.14
C LYS A 124 -3.95 1.92 -10.91
N GLY A 125 -4.27 0.85 -10.21
CA GLY A 125 -4.92 0.88 -8.90
C GLY A 125 -3.93 0.73 -7.75
N PHE A 126 -4.45 0.70 -6.53
CA PHE A 126 -3.65 0.45 -5.32
C PHE A 126 -2.95 -0.91 -5.37
N LYS A 127 -3.64 -1.97 -5.85
CA LYS A 127 -3.04 -3.31 -6.03
C LYS A 127 -1.79 -3.26 -6.89
N GLU A 128 -1.85 -2.62 -8.06
CA GLU A 128 -0.74 -2.57 -9.01
C GLU A 128 0.42 -1.66 -8.56
N LEU A 129 0.18 -0.78 -7.58
CA LEU A 129 1.24 -0.08 -6.87
C LEU A 129 1.89 -0.93 -5.77
N GLY A 130 1.30 -2.07 -5.42
CA GLY A 130 1.83 -2.97 -4.41
C GLY A 130 1.25 -2.79 -3.00
N PHE A 131 0.04 -2.22 -2.90
CA PHE A 131 -0.69 -2.20 -1.64
C PHE A 131 -1.33 -3.55 -1.34
N MET A 132 -1.32 -3.96 -0.08
CA MET A 132 -1.97 -5.17 0.40
C MET A 132 -3.47 -4.93 0.61
N PRO A 133 -4.35 -5.93 0.39
CA PRO A 133 -5.79 -5.75 0.60
C PRO A 133 -6.14 -5.46 2.06
N GLU A 134 -5.42 -6.02 3.02
CA GLU A 134 -5.61 -5.79 4.46
C GLU A 134 -5.34 -4.32 4.83
N GLU A 135 -4.26 -3.76 4.27
CA GLU A 135 -3.94 -2.34 4.43
C GLU A 135 -5.06 -1.48 3.88
N PHE A 136 -5.48 -1.76 2.64
CA PHE A 136 -6.49 -0.96 1.95
C PHE A 136 -7.81 -0.92 2.72
N ILE A 137 -8.26 -2.05 3.27
CA ILE A 137 -9.45 -2.12 4.13
C ILE A 137 -9.23 -1.33 5.42
N ASN A 138 -8.08 -1.49 6.07
CA ASN A 138 -7.75 -0.79 7.32
C ASN A 138 -7.71 0.73 7.12
N MET A 139 -7.06 1.20 6.06
CA MET A 139 -7.03 2.60 5.69
C MET A 139 -8.44 3.16 5.44
N LEU A 140 -9.25 2.46 4.64
CA LEU A 140 -10.63 2.90 4.33
C LEU A 140 -11.50 2.99 5.58
N ALA A 141 -11.39 2.02 6.49
CA ALA A 141 -12.14 2.06 7.75
C ALA A 141 -11.81 3.31 8.57
N LEU A 142 -10.53 3.64 8.70
CA LEU A 142 -10.07 4.78 9.50
C LEU A 142 -10.34 6.15 8.85
N LEU A 143 -10.72 6.21 7.58
CA LEU A 143 -11.17 7.47 6.97
C LEU A 143 -12.49 7.99 7.54
N GLY A 144 -13.30 7.14 8.13
CA GLY A 144 -14.59 7.58 8.67
C GLY A 144 -14.94 7.00 10.04
N TRP A 145 -14.10 6.13 10.60
CA TRP A 145 -14.39 5.43 11.85
C TRP A 145 -13.15 5.34 12.74
N LYS A 146 -13.36 5.31 14.08
CA LYS A 146 -12.35 4.98 15.09
C LYS A 146 -12.99 4.17 16.21
N ASP A 147 -12.26 3.20 16.75
CA ASP A 147 -12.75 2.38 17.88
C ASP A 147 -12.67 3.09 19.25
N GLY A 148 -12.12 4.31 19.28
CA GLY A 148 -11.93 5.12 20.49
C GLY A 148 -10.60 4.86 21.21
N SER A 149 -9.75 3.96 20.69
CA SER A 149 -8.37 3.75 21.16
C SER A 149 -7.36 4.47 20.27
N GLU A 150 -6.07 4.38 20.64
CA GLU A 150 -4.94 4.84 19.82
C GLU A 150 -4.46 3.79 18.82
N GLN A 151 -5.14 2.63 18.74
CA GLN A 151 -4.81 1.59 17.77
C GLN A 151 -5.13 2.07 16.36
N GLU A 152 -4.22 1.86 15.42
CA GLU A 152 -4.40 2.22 14.01
C GLU A 152 -4.34 1.00 13.08
N ILE A 153 -3.70 -0.09 13.49
CA ILE A 153 -3.64 -1.33 12.70
C ILE A 153 -4.64 -2.32 13.24
N PHE A 154 -5.62 -2.66 12.41
CA PHE A 154 -6.69 -3.59 12.73
C PHE A 154 -6.80 -4.67 11.67
N SER A 155 -6.88 -5.94 12.08
CA SER A 155 -7.33 -6.99 11.17
C SER A 155 -8.82 -6.82 10.83
N LEU A 156 -9.27 -7.46 9.76
CA LEU A 156 -10.68 -7.43 9.38
C LEU A 156 -11.58 -7.98 10.51
N GLU A 157 -11.13 -9.04 11.19
CA GLU A 157 -11.82 -9.67 12.32
C GLU A 157 -11.94 -8.71 13.50
N GLU A 158 -10.86 -8.00 13.83
CA GLU A 158 -10.88 -6.97 14.87
C GLU A 158 -11.82 -5.81 14.51
N MET A 159 -11.80 -5.37 13.25
CA MET A 159 -12.72 -4.33 12.76
C MET A 159 -14.18 -4.78 12.88
N VAL A 160 -14.50 -6.01 12.46
CA VAL A 160 -15.86 -6.56 12.57
C VAL A 160 -16.34 -6.62 14.02
N GLN A 161 -15.46 -6.97 14.96
CA GLN A 161 -15.80 -7.05 16.39
C GLN A 161 -15.97 -5.67 17.05
N LYS A 162 -15.17 -4.68 16.61
CA LYS A 162 -15.12 -3.36 17.24
C LYS A 162 -16.00 -2.32 16.54
N PHE A 163 -16.44 -2.58 15.31
CA PHE A 163 -17.21 -1.63 14.53
C PHE A 163 -18.54 -1.29 15.19
N SER A 164 -18.82 0.00 15.26
CA SER A 164 -20.11 0.55 15.69
C SER A 164 -20.42 1.80 14.90
N MET A 165 -21.67 1.93 14.45
CA MET A 165 -22.16 3.12 13.74
C MET A 165 -22.05 4.40 14.56
N ASP A 166 -22.18 4.31 15.89
CA ASP A 166 -22.06 5.46 16.80
C ASP A 166 -20.66 6.08 16.81
N ARG A 167 -19.66 5.36 16.26
CA ARG A 167 -18.28 5.81 16.17
C ARG A 167 -17.88 6.23 14.75
N VAL A 168 -18.81 6.24 13.81
CA VAL A 168 -18.62 6.82 12.49
C VAL A 168 -18.64 8.33 12.61
N HIS A 169 -17.62 8.99 12.08
CA HIS A 169 -17.51 10.44 12.16
C HIS A 169 -18.48 11.13 11.21
N SER A 170 -19.04 12.25 11.63
CA SER A 170 -19.90 13.10 10.77
C SER A 170 -19.09 14.08 9.89
N HIS A 171 -17.78 14.21 10.12
CA HIS A 171 -16.92 15.17 9.40
C HIS A 171 -16.07 14.45 8.36
N GLY A 172 -15.84 15.11 7.21
CA GLY A 172 -15.01 14.59 6.14
C GLY A 172 -13.58 14.29 6.61
N ALA A 173 -13.04 13.16 6.17
CA ALA A 173 -11.66 12.74 6.45
C ALA A 173 -10.74 13.09 5.28
N LYS A 174 -9.59 13.70 5.58
CA LYS A 174 -8.56 13.97 4.57
C LYS A 174 -7.86 12.66 4.20
N PHE A 175 -7.76 12.41 2.90
CA PHE A 175 -6.96 11.30 2.40
C PHE A 175 -5.48 11.65 2.47
N ASP A 176 -4.69 10.82 3.14
CA ASP A 176 -3.25 10.97 3.27
C ASP A 176 -2.55 9.75 2.64
N PHE A 177 -1.92 9.96 1.49
CA PHE A 177 -1.26 8.89 0.75
C PHE A 177 0.04 8.41 1.42
N GLU A 178 0.75 9.30 2.12
CA GLU A 178 1.94 8.90 2.88
C GLU A 178 1.55 8.03 4.08
N LYS A 179 0.42 8.36 4.71
CA LYS A 179 -0.13 7.51 5.77
C LYS A 179 -0.61 6.17 5.23
N ALA A 180 -1.19 6.11 4.03
CA ALA A 180 -1.52 4.85 3.37
C ALA A 180 -0.27 3.99 3.15
N LYS A 181 0.83 4.57 2.67
CA LYS A 181 2.11 3.86 2.54
C LYS A 181 2.65 3.36 3.88
N TRP A 182 2.53 4.16 4.94
CA TRP A 182 2.91 3.74 6.28
C TRP A 182 2.08 2.52 6.76
N PHE A 183 0.76 2.52 6.55
CA PHE A 183 -0.08 1.37 6.84
C PHE A 183 0.38 0.12 6.10
N ASN A 184 0.69 0.27 4.80
CA ASN A 184 1.13 -0.86 3.99
C ASN A 184 2.47 -1.43 4.46
N HIS A 185 3.43 -0.56 4.82
CA HIS A 185 4.69 -0.97 5.43
C HIS A 185 4.46 -1.78 6.71
N GLU A 186 3.61 -1.30 7.62
CA GLU A 186 3.29 -2.00 8.86
C GLU A 186 2.61 -3.35 8.61
N TRP A 187 1.76 -3.45 7.59
CA TRP A 187 1.14 -4.72 7.20
C TRP A 187 2.15 -5.69 6.60
N ILE A 188 3.04 -5.24 5.70
CA ILE A 188 4.13 -6.07 5.15
C ILE A 188 5.01 -6.60 6.28
N LYS A 189 5.45 -5.74 7.18
CA LYS A 189 6.32 -6.09 8.31
C LYS A 189 5.70 -7.14 9.24
N ARG A 190 4.40 -7.04 9.52
CA ARG A 190 3.66 -7.97 10.38
C ARG A 190 3.24 -9.26 9.68
N SER A 191 3.26 -9.28 8.36
CA SER A 191 2.86 -10.44 7.57
C SER A 191 3.86 -11.59 7.71
N THR A 192 3.33 -12.82 7.71
CA THR A 192 4.15 -14.02 7.66
C THR A 192 4.79 -14.19 6.29
N ILE A 193 5.87 -14.96 6.22
CA ILE A 193 6.54 -15.27 4.95
C ILE A 193 5.59 -15.99 4.01
N GLU A 194 4.80 -16.93 4.52
CA GLU A 194 3.82 -17.69 3.73
C GLU A 194 2.79 -16.75 3.07
N ARG A 195 2.40 -15.67 3.75
CA ARG A 195 1.47 -14.68 3.21
C ARG A 195 2.11 -13.82 2.12
N LEU A 196 3.38 -13.42 2.29
CA LEU A 196 4.09 -12.56 1.34
C LEU A 196 4.61 -13.33 0.12
N LYS A 197 5.02 -14.59 0.31
CA LYS A 197 5.69 -15.40 -0.71
C LYS A 197 4.97 -15.44 -2.07
N PRO A 198 3.66 -15.67 -2.17
CA PRO A 198 2.97 -15.69 -3.46
C PRO A 198 3.07 -14.36 -4.22
N HIS A 199 2.91 -13.25 -3.50
CA HIS A 199 2.98 -11.92 -4.10
C HIS A 199 4.39 -11.55 -4.55
N VAL A 200 5.39 -11.88 -3.72
CA VAL A 200 6.80 -11.63 -4.05
C VAL A 200 7.22 -12.49 -5.24
N LYS A 201 6.81 -13.76 -5.28
CA LYS A 201 7.08 -14.66 -6.41
C LYS A 201 6.50 -14.11 -7.71
N GLU A 202 5.23 -13.70 -7.72
CA GLU A 202 4.57 -13.07 -8.87
C GLU A 202 5.36 -11.85 -9.38
N ILE A 203 5.80 -10.97 -8.48
CA ILE A 203 6.59 -9.77 -8.84
C ILE A 203 7.92 -10.15 -9.49
N PHE A 204 8.62 -11.17 -8.99
CA PHE A 204 9.88 -11.61 -9.60
C PHE A 204 9.66 -12.28 -10.96
N GLU A 205 8.61 -13.06 -11.11
CA GLU A 205 8.21 -13.71 -12.38
C GLU A 205 7.83 -12.66 -13.45
N GLU A 206 7.10 -11.60 -13.06
CA GLU A 206 6.79 -10.45 -13.95
C GLU A 206 8.04 -9.75 -14.49
N HIS A 207 9.15 -9.79 -13.74
CA HIS A 207 10.45 -9.27 -14.13
C HIS A 207 11.34 -10.32 -14.84
N GLY A 208 10.77 -11.49 -15.19
CA GLY A 208 11.46 -12.54 -15.94
C GLY A 208 12.39 -13.43 -15.11
N VAL A 209 12.26 -13.41 -13.77
CA VAL A 209 13.04 -14.26 -12.87
C VAL A 209 12.19 -15.45 -12.43
N ALA A 210 12.52 -16.66 -12.88
CA ALA A 210 11.91 -17.87 -12.38
C ALA A 210 12.43 -18.19 -10.96
N ILE A 211 11.52 -18.51 -10.07
CA ILE A 211 11.86 -18.88 -8.67
C ILE A 211 11.76 -20.39 -8.53
N ASP A 212 12.91 -21.06 -8.66
CA ASP A 212 13.01 -22.53 -8.51
C ASP A 212 13.34 -22.95 -7.06
N GLU A 213 13.93 -22.06 -6.27
CA GLU A 213 14.37 -22.28 -4.90
C GLU A 213 13.49 -21.53 -3.89
N GLU A 214 12.38 -22.12 -3.47
CA GLU A 214 11.44 -21.49 -2.52
C GLU A 214 12.09 -21.14 -1.17
N ASN A 215 12.97 -21.98 -0.64
CA ASN A 215 13.69 -21.73 0.62
C ASN A 215 14.61 -20.50 0.53
N LYS A 216 15.18 -20.24 -0.65
CA LYS A 216 15.99 -19.05 -0.90
C LYS A 216 15.10 -17.80 -0.92
N LEU A 217 13.95 -17.88 -1.57
CA LEU A 217 12.97 -16.78 -1.60
C LEU A 217 12.49 -16.43 -0.19
N GLU A 218 12.18 -17.41 0.65
CA GLU A 218 11.77 -17.20 2.04
C GLU A 218 12.82 -16.45 2.86
N LYS A 219 14.08 -16.84 2.75
CA LYS A 219 15.21 -16.14 3.39
C LYS A 219 15.33 -14.70 2.91
N ILE A 220 15.16 -14.47 1.61
CA ILE A 220 15.20 -13.13 1.02
C ILE A 220 14.06 -12.28 1.58
N ILE A 221 12.83 -12.79 1.57
CA ILE A 221 11.68 -12.07 2.14
C ILE A 221 11.95 -11.65 3.58
N GLU A 222 12.43 -12.57 4.41
CA GLU A 222 12.75 -12.27 5.82
C GLU A 222 13.80 -11.17 5.97
N LEU A 223 14.80 -11.15 5.10
CA LEU A 223 15.88 -10.16 5.14
C LEU A 223 15.46 -8.76 4.70
N ILE A 224 14.46 -8.66 3.83
CA ILE A 224 14.15 -7.37 3.18
C ILE A 224 12.74 -6.83 3.47
N LYS A 225 11.81 -7.62 4.04
CA LYS A 225 10.42 -7.17 4.28
C LYS A 225 10.32 -5.87 5.08
N ASP A 226 11.17 -5.69 6.09
CA ASP A 226 11.20 -4.48 6.92
C ASP A 226 11.70 -3.23 6.18
N ARG A 227 12.16 -3.38 4.93
CA ARG A 227 12.63 -2.31 4.05
C ARG A 227 11.64 -1.99 2.94
N CYS A 228 10.60 -2.78 2.82
CA CYS A 228 9.58 -2.66 1.77
C CYS A 228 8.38 -1.89 2.30
N THR A 229 8.04 -0.82 1.63
CA THR A 229 6.83 -0.03 1.90
C THR A 229 5.67 -0.55 1.05
N LEU A 230 5.97 -0.95 -0.17
CA LEU A 230 5.04 -1.54 -1.13
C LEU A 230 5.52 -2.95 -1.52
N LEU A 231 4.61 -3.82 -1.94
CA LEU A 231 5.00 -5.14 -2.43
C LEU A 231 5.96 -5.04 -3.63
N THR A 232 5.80 -4.02 -4.47
CA THR A 232 6.72 -3.76 -5.61
C THR A 232 8.14 -3.46 -5.19
N ASP A 233 8.37 -3.01 -3.94
CA ASP A 233 9.71 -2.72 -3.43
C ASP A 233 10.56 -4.00 -3.27
N PHE A 234 9.92 -5.18 -3.15
CA PHE A 234 10.64 -6.45 -3.07
C PHE A 234 11.54 -6.68 -4.28
N TRP A 235 11.14 -6.24 -5.47
CA TRP A 235 12.01 -6.28 -6.64
C TRP A 235 13.25 -5.39 -6.46
N GLN A 236 13.06 -4.15 -6.07
CA GLN A 236 14.17 -3.20 -5.91
C GLN A 236 15.12 -3.61 -4.78
N GLN A 237 14.56 -4.16 -3.69
CA GLN A 237 15.34 -4.55 -2.50
C GLN A 237 15.94 -5.96 -2.61
N GLY A 238 15.49 -6.80 -3.55
CA GLY A 238 15.83 -8.22 -3.60
C GLY A 238 16.29 -8.75 -4.96
N SER A 239 16.14 -8.02 -6.05
CA SER A 239 16.50 -8.49 -7.41
C SER A 239 17.95 -8.98 -7.52
N PHE A 240 18.87 -8.32 -6.82
CA PHE A 240 20.30 -8.68 -6.83
C PHE A 240 20.61 -10.07 -6.26
N PHE A 241 19.70 -10.70 -5.52
CA PHE A 241 19.87 -12.08 -5.07
C PHE A 241 19.72 -13.12 -6.19
N PHE A 242 19.06 -12.75 -7.28
CA PHE A 242 18.81 -13.62 -8.43
C PHE A 242 19.54 -13.17 -9.70
N VAL A 243 19.71 -11.85 -9.85
CA VAL A 243 20.34 -11.25 -11.02
C VAL A 243 21.52 -10.41 -10.54
N ALA A 244 22.73 -10.75 -11.01
CA ALA A 244 23.90 -9.95 -10.67
C ALA A 244 23.71 -8.51 -11.20
N PRO A 245 24.14 -7.48 -10.45
CA PRO A 245 24.05 -6.10 -10.90
C PRO A 245 24.87 -5.90 -12.18
N THR A 246 24.22 -5.35 -13.20
CA THR A 246 24.87 -5.04 -14.50
C THR A 246 25.70 -3.75 -14.41
N GLU A 247 25.34 -2.88 -13.49
CA GLU A 247 26.02 -1.61 -13.23
C GLU A 247 26.50 -1.56 -11.81
N ILE A 248 27.72 -1.11 -11.60
CA ILE A 248 28.30 -0.88 -10.29
C ILE A 248 28.56 0.62 -10.14
N ASP A 249 28.08 1.20 -9.05
CA ASP A 249 28.27 2.63 -8.77
C ASP A 249 29.75 2.93 -8.46
N THR A 250 30.52 3.08 -9.53
CA THR A 250 31.95 3.41 -9.43
C THR A 250 32.20 4.79 -8.85
N ALA A 251 31.25 5.73 -8.95
CA ALA A 251 31.36 7.05 -8.36
C ALA A 251 31.40 6.97 -6.83
N LEU A 252 30.74 5.98 -6.23
CA LEU A 252 30.83 5.71 -4.80
C LEU A 252 32.10 4.94 -4.39
N LEU A 253 32.67 4.14 -5.28
CA LEU A 253 33.88 3.35 -5.03
C LEU A 253 35.15 4.17 -5.12
N LEU A 254 35.33 4.93 -6.20
CA LEU A 254 36.56 5.64 -6.53
C LEU A 254 37.16 6.47 -5.37
N PRO A 255 36.35 7.26 -4.62
CA PRO A 255 36.90 8.06 -3.51
C PRO A 255 37.42 7.24 -2.34
N LYS A 256 37.05 5.96 -2.27
CA LYS A 256 37.38 5.05 -1.19
C LYS A 256 38.36 3.93 -1.62
N TRP A 257 38.71 3.87 -2.91
CA TRP A 257 39.53 2.82 -3.49
C TRP A 257 41.01 3.18 -3.46
N ASP A 258 41.85 2.22 -3.09
CA ASP A 258 43.30 2.32 -3.14
C ASP A 258 43.93 0.92 -3.29
N ALA A 259 45.25 0.87 -3.52
CA ALA A 259 45.99 -0.38 -3.71
C ALA A 259 45.89 -1.36 -2.51
N ASN A 260 45.77 -0.84 -1.28
CA ASN A 260 45.64 -1.68 -0.10
C ASN A 260 44.30 -2.39 -0.05
N LYS A 261 43.23 -1.68 -0.44
CA LYS A 261 41.90 -2.25 -0.50
C LYS A 261 41.76 -3.23 -1.66
N ASN A 262 42.39 -2.94 -2.81
CA ASN A 262 42.50 -3.91 -3.90
C ASN A 262 43.14 -5.21 -3.40
N GLN A 263 44.30 -5.12 -2.74
CA GLN A 263 44.97 -6.29 -2.19
C GLN A 263 44.14 -7.03 -1.15
N PHE A 264 43.40 -6.29 -0.31
CA PHE A 264 42.47 -6.87 0.68
C PHE A 264 41.44 -7.75 -0.02
N PHE A 265 40.75 -7.27 -1.07
CA PHE A 265 39.72 -8.04 -1.73
C PHE A 265 40.28 -9.23 -2.54
N VAL A 266 41.49 -9.12 -3.07
CA VAL A 266 42.21 -10.27 -3.66
C VAL A 266 42.48 -11.35 -2.61
N GLU A 267 42.91 -10.97 -1.41
CA GLU A 267 43.16 -11.91 -0.32
C GLU A 267 41.84 -12.45 0.28
N LEU A 268 40.80 -11.64 0.30
CA LEU A 268 39.46 -12.06 0.74
C LEU A 268 38.92 -13.20 -0.13
N ILE A 269 39.09 -13.15 -1.44
CA ILE A 269 38.73 -14.26 -2.34
C ILE A 269 39.41 -15.55 -1.91
N ARG A 270 40.72 -15.52 -1.68
CA ARG A 270 41.48 -16.69 -1.22
C ARG A 270 40.96 -17.22 0.11
N THR A 271 40.72 -16.30 1.05
CA THR A 271 40.20 -16.66 2.37
C THR A 271 38.86 -17.33 2.26
N TYR A 272 37.97 -16.77 1.46
CA TYR A 272 36.60 -17.32 1.24
C TYR A 272 36.63 -18.69 0.56
N SER A 273 37.51 -18.89 -0.43
CA SER A 273 37.65 -20.19 -1.14
C SER A 273 38.22 -21.32 -0.25
N LEU A 274 38.73 -21.01 0.93
CA LEU A 274 39.25 -21.98 1.88
C LEU A 274 38.28 -22.25 3.06
N MET A 275 37.11 -21.61 3.08
CA MET A 275 36.15 -21.80 4.16
C MET A 275 35.46 -23.17 4.08
N ASN A 276 35.29 -23.83 5.21
CA ASN A 276 34.60 -25.10 5.30
C ASN A 276 33.09 -24.97 5.46
N SER A 277 32.62 -23.79 5.86
CA SER A 277 31.16 -23.48 6.03
C SER A 277 30.87 -22.07 5.53
N TRP A 278 29.71 -21.92 4.93
CA TRP A 278 29.25 -20.67 4.32
C TRP A 278 27.95 -20.18 4.99
N ASN A 279 28.12 -19.38 6.05
CA ASN A 279 27.02 -18.71 6.76
C ASN A 279 27.47 -17.30 7.19
N ALA A 280 26.49 -16.43 7.49
CA ALA A 280 26.77 -15.02 7.75
C ALA A 280 27.79 -14.78 8.87
N ALA A 281 27.77 -15.57 9.95
CA ALA A 281 28.68 -15.41 11.08
C ALA A 281 30.10 -15.79 10.73
N GLU A 282 30.32 -16.89 10.03
CA GLU A 282 31.66 -17.33 9.59
C GLU A 282 32.24 -16.39 8.53
N ILE A 283 31.42 -15.92 7.58
CA ILE A 283 31.80 -14.93 6.56
C ILE A 283 32.23 -13.62 7.23
N GLU A 284 31.45 -13.15 8.20
CA GLU A 284 31.78 -11.94 8.98
C GLU A 284 33.07 -12.10 9.75
N HIS A 285 33.27 -13.24 10.41
CA HIS A 285 34.47 -13.53 11.18
C HIS A 285 35.72 -13.49 10.28
N ALA A 286 35.73 -14.23 9.17
CA ALA A 286 36.83 -14.26 8.21
C ALA A 286 37.14 -12.87 7.63
N PHE A 287 36.10 -12.10 7.28
CA PHE A 287 36.24 -10.73 6.80
C PHE A 287 36.91 -9.82 7.84
N LYS A 288 36.46 -9.86 9.09
CA LYS A 288 36.95 -9.00 10.17
C LYS A 288 38.38 -9.37 10.58
N GLU A 289 38.74 -10.64 10.62
CA GLU A 289 40.11 -11.08 10.89
C GLU A 289 41.08 -10.59 9.82
N LEU A 290 40.70 -10.73 8.53
CA LEU A 290 41.52 -10.24 7.43
C LEU A 290 41.64 -8.70 7.46
N ALA A 291 40.56 -7.97 7.78
CA ALA A 291 40.59 -6.53 7.91
C ALA A 291 41.53 -6.06 9.03
N ALA A 292 41.52 -6.75 10.18
CA ALA A 292 42.40 -6.47 11.29
C ALA A 292 43.87 -6.76 10.92
N ALA A 293 44.14 -7.89 10.28
CA ALA A 293 45.50 -8.24 9.81
C ALA A 293 46.05 -7.23 8.80
N SER A 294 45.16 -6.72 7.91
CA SER A 294 45.50 -5.70 6.90
C SER A 294 45.54 -4.28 7.49
N LYS A 295 45.19 -4.07 8.75
CA LYS A 295 45.12 -2.75 9.43
C LYS A 295 44.18 -1.75 8.70
N LEU A 296 43.15 -2.25 8.04
CA LEU A 296 42.17 -1.45 7.33
C LEU A 296 40.87 -1.28 8.17
N LYS A 297 40.17 -0.18 7.97
CA LYS A 297 38.91 0.10 8.68
C LYS A 297 37.77 -0.79 8.16
N PRO A 298 37.19 -1.68 8.99
CA PRO A 298 36.12 -2.59 8.54
C PRO A 298 34.91 -1.88 7.90
N GLY A 299 34.52 -0.70 8.40
CA GLY A 299 33.39 0.06 7.87
C GLY A 299 33.60 0.52 6.42
N ASP A 300 34.79 0.95 6.03
CA ASP A 300 35.09 1.32 4.65
C ASP A 300 35.13 0.10 3.74
N LEU A 301 35.66 -1.01 4.23
CA LEU A 301 35.67 -2.28 3.50
C LEU A 301 34.28 -2.86 3.31
N MET A 302 33.43 -2.84 4.34
CA MET A 302 32.03 -3.29 4.24
C MET A 302 31.21 -2.41 3.27
N PHE A 303 31.50 -1.12 3.21
CA PHE A 303 30.87 -0.22 2.24
C PHE A 303 31.22 -0.60 0.81
N ILE A 304 32.51 -0.81 0.52
CA ILE A 304 33.00 -1.26 -0.78
C ILE A 304 32.40 -2.63 -1.12
N TYR A 305 32.47 -3.57 -0.18
CA TYR A 305 31.94 -4.92 -0.34
C TYR A 305 30.46 -4.92 -0.70
N ARG A 306 29.65 -4.06 -0.04
CA ARG A 306 28.25 -3.88 -0.39
C ARG A 306 28.04 -3.49 -1.85
N ILE A 307 28.80 -2.52 -2.33
CA ILE A 307 28.68 -2.05 -3.73
C ILE A 307 29.08 -3.17 -4.70
N MET A 308 30.10 -3.97 -4.38
CA MET A 308 30.46 -5.15 -5.16
C MET A 308 29.33 -6.17 -5.25
N LEU A 309 28.60 -6.39 -4.15
CA LEU A 309 27.54 -7.39 -4.07
C LEU A 309 26.24 -6.95 -4.75
N VAL A 310 25.84 -5.69 -4.56
CA VAL A 310 24.50 -5.21 -4.96
C VAL A 310 24.50 -4.06 -5.97
N GLY A 311 25.68 -3.60 -6.40
CA GLY A 311 25.83 -2.48 -7.35
C GLY A 311 25.70 -1.10 -6.72
N GLY A 312 25.23 -0.97 -5.47
CA GLY A 312 24.97 0.30 -4.80
C GLY A 312 25.05 0.23 -3.28
N LYS A 313 24.54 1.28 -2.60
CA LYS A 313 24.61 1.42 -1.13
C LYS A 313 23.33 1.00 -0.39
N PHE A 314 22.55 0.09 -0.93
CA PHE A 314 21.27 -0.40 -0.39
C PHE A 314 21.35 -1.88 0.03
N GLY A 315 20.24 -2.43 0.51
CA GLY A 315 20.12 -3.85 0.89
C GLY A 315 20.40 -4.14 2.37
N PRO A 316 20.20 -5.40 2.81
CA PRO A 316 20.44 -5.86 4.19
C PRO A 316 21.94 -5.91 4.56
N GLY A 317 22.31 -6.62 5.61
CA GLY A 317 23.72 -6.79 6.00
C GLY A 317 24.53 -7.51 4.91
N VAL A 318 25.78 -7.10 4.69
CA VAL A 318 26.62 -7.65 3.60
C VAL A 318 26.92 -9.12 3.77
N PHE A 319 27.01 -9.58 5.00
CA PHE A 319 27.32 -10.97 5.31
C PHE A 319 26.09 -11.87 5.15
N GLU A 320 24.90 -11.36 5.47
CA GLU A 320 23.62 -12.00 5.17
C GLU A 320 23.40 -12.08 3.66
N ILE A 321 23.72 -11.01 2.92
CA ILE A 321 23.67 -11.03 1.45
C ILE A 321 24.57 -12.15 0.92
N SER A 322 25.85 -12.20 1.33
CA SER A 322 26.81 -13.22 0.89
C SER A 322 26.33 -14.64 1.24
N SER A 323 25.77 -14.81 2.44
CA SER A 323 25.26 -16.12 2.88
C SER A 323 24.13 -16.64 1.96
N VAL A 324 23.27 -15.76 1.46
CA VAL A 324 22.17 -16.13 0.56
C VAL A 324 22.63 -16.27 -0.89
N LEU A 325 23.59 -15.46 -1.34
CA LEU A 325 24.18 -15.56 -2.68
C LEU A 325 24.96 -16.87 -2.86
N GLY A 326 25.57 -17.37 -1.80
CA GLY A 326 26.51 -18.48 -1.86
C GLY A 326 27.95 -18.03 -2.15
N GLU A 327 28.89 -18.94 -1.92
CA GLU A 327 30.33 -18.68 -2.06
C GLU A 327 30.71 -18.29 -3.49
N GLU A 328 30.33 -19.10 -4.47
CA GLU A 328 30.69 -18.93 -5.87
C GLU A 328 30.24 -17.56 -6.42
N GLU A 329 28.97 -17.22 -6.23
CA GLU A 329 28.43 -15.95 -6.72
C GLU A 329 29.02 -14.75 -5.99
N THR A 330 29.28 -14.87 -4.69
CA THR A 330 29.94 -13.83 -3.91
C THR A 330 31.34 -13.54 -4.44
N ILE A 331 32.16 -14.57 -4.64
CA ILE A 331 33.52 -14.45 -5.18
C ILE A 331 33.49 -13.84 -6.59
N LYS A 332 32.61 -14.32 -7.45
CA LYS A 332 32.45 -13.82 -8.81
C LYS A 332 32.16 -12.33 -8.87
N ARG A 333 31.32 -11.80 -7.96
CA ARG A 333 31.02 -10.35 -7.89
C ARG A 333 32.20 -9.53 -7.43
N ILE A 334 32.99 -10.05 -6.49
CA ILE A 334 34.23 -9.40 -6.08
C ILE A 334 35.23 -9.36 -7.26
N GLU A 335 35.45 -10.49 -7.94
CA GLU A 335 36.35 -10.59 -9.12
C GLU A 335 35.91 -9.66 -10.24
N HIS A 336 34.59 -9.62 -10.52
CA HIS A 336 34.04 -8.71 -11.53
C HIS A 336 34.43 -7.26 -11.23
N THR A 337 34.24 -6.80 -9.99
CA THR A 337 34.62 -5.43 -9.61
C THR A 337 36.11 -5.19 -9.71
N LEU A 338 36.94 -6.13 -9.25
CA LEU A 338 38.43 -6.04 -9.32
C LEU A 338 38.90 -5.97 -10.78
N SER A 339 38.20 -6.53 -11.74
CA SER A 339 38.59 -6.54 -13.15
C SER A 339 38.71 -5.15 -13.78
N PHE A 340 37.94 -4.18 -13.32
CA PHE A 340 37.94 -2.80 -13.84
C PHE A 340 38.41 -1.74 -12.83
N MET A 341 38.52 -2.08 -11.55
CA MET A 341 39.04 -1.19 -10.49
C MET A 341 40.57 -1.39 -10.34
N LYS A 342 41.34 -1.04 -11.35
CA LYS A 342 42.81 -1.14 -11.33
C LYS A 342 43.45 0.11 -10.79
#